data_6ae87911d471ffd7228a49f8f43777e4
#
_entry.id   6ae87911d471ffd7228a49f8f43777e4
#
_cell.length_a   1.000
_cell.length_b   1.000
_cell.length_c   1.000
_cell.angle_alpha   90.00
_cell.angle_beta   90.00
_cell.angle_gamma   90.00
#
_symmetry.space_group_name_H-M   'P 1'
#
loop_
_entity.id
_entity.type
_entity.pdbx_description
1 polymer ?
#
loop_
_entity_poly.entity_id
_entity_poly.type
_entity_poly.pdbx_seq_one_letter_code
_entity_poly.pdbx_strand_id
1 'polypeptide(L)'
;IRRDFVDFLSLFHLKRKYITVTASDDYECGIDISIEGPWLHTILFEIPVLAIVSEVYFRHHDPMDGFAEGRRRLEEKCRMVLEEPDNDGLFISDFGARRRFSRAWQEYVIRYMSDTLGSHFAGTSDVFFAKKFGLTPMGTMAHEYLQACQALGPRLRDSQTFGFDMWAKEYRGDLGIALSDVYGLKPFLKDFDMYFCKLFDGARNDSGDPF
;
A
#
# COMPACT_ATOMS: atom_id res chain seq x y z
N ILE A 1 -6.24 1.98 13.45
CA ILE A 1 -6.30 3.34 12.88
C ILE A 1 -6.58 4.30 14.02
N ARG A 2 -5.81 5.38 14.14
CA ARG A 2 -5.99 6.39 15.21
C ARG A 2 -7.32 7.11 15.07
N ARG A 3 -7.89 7.45 16.23
CA ARG A 3 -9.23 8.06 16.32
C ARG A 3 -9.26 9.46 15.67
N ASP A 4 -8.24 10.26 15.87
CA ASP A 4 -8.11 11.61 15.28
C ASP A 4 -8.13 11.56 13.74
N PHE A 5 -7.50 10.55 13.13
CA PHE A 5 -7.57 10.35 11.69
C PHE A 5 -8.96 9.87 11.23
N VAL A 6 -9.62 9.01 12.00
CA VAL A 6 -11.01 8.59 11.71
C VAL A 6 -11.96 9.78 11.81
N ASP A 7 -11.80 10.64 12.83
CA ASP A 7 -12.59 11.85 13.00
C ASP A 7 -12.35 12.83 11.82
N PHE A 8 -11.09 13.00 11.38
CA PHE A 8 -10.78 13.74 10.16
C PHE A 8 -11.49 13.16 8.93
N LEU A 9 -11.40 11.86 8.71
CA LEU A 9 -12.03 11.20 7.57
C LEU A 9 -13.56 11.33 7.57
N SER A 10 -14.19 11.41 8.74
CA SER A 10 -15.64 11.60 8.84
C SER A 10 -16.12 12.95 8.26
N LEU A 11 -15.25 13.95 8.25
CA LEU A 11 -15.50 15.29 7.68
C LEU A 11 -14.88 15.48 6.29
N PHE A 12 -14.02 14.54 5.87
CA PHE A 12 -13.29 14.65 4.62
C PHE A 12 -14.12 14.20 3.42
N HIS A 13 -14.05 14.98 2.35
CA HIS A 13 -14.61 14.62 1.05
C HIS A 13 -13.60 14.89 -0.05
N LEU A 14 -13.45 13.94 -0.99
CA LEU A 14 -12.71 14.17 -2.23
C LEU A 14 -13.37 15.29 -3.04
N LYS A 15 -12.67 16.40 -3.23
CA LYS A 15 -13.23 17.58 -3.88
C LYS A 15 -12.89 17.58 -5.37
N ARG A 16 -13.91 17.65 -6.22
CA ARG A 16 -13.78 17.69 -7.68
C ARG A 16 -12.81 18.76 -8.20
N LYS A 17 -12.67 19.88 -7.49
CA LYS A 17 -11.76 20.96 -7.90
C LYS A 17 -10.28 20.58 -7.92
N TYR A 18 -9.90 19.45 -7.29
CA TYR A 18 -8.52 18.97 -7.24
C TYR A 18 -8.20 17.90 -8.28
N ILE A 19 -9.19 17.45 -9.05
CA ILE A 19 -8.98 16.44 -10.08
C ILE A 19 -9.47 16.94 -11.44
N THR A 20 -8.63 16.78 -12.45
CA THR A 20 -8.93 17.07 -13.84
C THR A 20 -8.72 15.82 -14.66
N VAL A 21 -9.66 15.52 -15.55
CA VAL A 21 -9.57 14.38 -16.47
C VAL A 21 -9.75 14.93 -17.88
N THR A 22 -8.78 14.70 -18.73
CA THR A 22 -8.78 15.13 -20.14
C THR A 22 -8.47 13.96 -21.05
N ALA A 23 -8.82 14.08 -22.32
CA ALA A 23 -8.29 13.16 -23.32
C ALA A 23 -6.77 13.33 -23.42
N SER A 24 -6.05 12.24 -23.60
CA SER A 24 -4.60 12.30 -23.77
C SER A 24 -4.26 12.68 -25.22
N ASP A 25 -3.32 13.61 -25.37
CA ASP A 25 -2.78 13.99 -26.69
C ASP A 25 -1.71 12.98 -27.16
N ASP A 26 -1.14 12.20 -26.25
CA ASP A 26 -0.03 11.27 -26.52
C ASP A 26 -0.51 9.87 -26.96
N TYR A 27 -1.76 9.52 -26.68
CA TYR A 27 -2.30 8.18 -26.94
C TYR A 27 -3.70 8.27 -27.55
N GLU A 28 -3.91 7.57 -28.66
CA GLU A 28 -5.25 7.39 -29.23
C GLU A 28 -6.15 6.67 -28.20
N CYS A 29 -7.26 7.30 -27.83
CA CYS A 29 -8.17 6.83 -26.77
C CYS A 29 -7.58 6.84 -25.34
N GLY A 30 -6.49 7.55 -25.10
CA GLY A 30 -5.91 7.74 -23.77
C GLY A 30 -6.64 8.79 -22.94
N ILE A 31 -6.43 8.74 -21.62
CA ILE A 31 -6.87 9.78 -20.69
C ILE A 31 -5.72 10.24 -19.81
N ASP A 32 -5.67 11.53 -19.55
CA ASP A 32 -4.77 12.14 -18.59
C ASP A 32 -5.55 12.53 -17.34
N ILE A 33 -5.04 12.12 -16.19
CA ILE A 33 -5.65 12.42 -14.89
C ILE A 33 -4.64 13.22 -14.06
N SER A 34 -4.94 14.48 -13.82
CA SER A 34 -4.14 15.35 -12.96
C SER A 34 -4.86 15.60 -11.64
N ILE A 35 -4.09 15.50 -10.54
CA ILE A 35 -4.59 15.75 -9.18
C ILE A 35 -3.69 16.79 -8.53
N GLU A 36 -4.21 18.00 -8.34
CA GLU A 36 -3.43 19.15 -7.88
C GLU A 36 -4.10 19.83 -6.70
N GLY A 37 -3.32 20.13 -5.66
CA GLY A 37 -3.82 20.81 -4.46
C GLY A 37 -2.99 20.55 -3.22
N PRO A 38 -3.43 21.01 -2.04
CA PRO A 38 -2.74 20.71 -0.78
C PRO A 38 -2.63 19.22 -0.55
N TRP A 39 -1.46 18.75 -0.14
CA TRP A 39 -1.12 17.33 0.01
C TRP A 39 -2.18 16.54 0.79
N LEU A 40 -2.64 17.05 1.93
CA LEU A 40 -3.69 16.41 2.73
C LEU A 40 -4.98 16.14 1.95
N HIS A 41 -5.28 16.95 0.93
CA HIS A 41 -6.48 16.79 0.10
C HIS A 41 -6.25 15.90 -1.13
N THR A 42 -5.02 15.79 -1.60
CA THR A 42 -4.69 15.08 -2.84
C THR A 42 -4.25 13.64 -2.60
N ILE A 43 -3.56 13.37 -1.49
CA ILE A 43 -3.04 12.04 -1.17
C ILE A 43 -4.11 10.93 -1.16
N LEU A 44 -5.32 11.26 -0.72
CA LEU A 44 -6.43 10.31 -0.63
C LEU A 44 -7.13 10.00 -1.97
N PHE A 45 -6.73 10.66 -3.06
CA PHE A 45 -7.24 10.34 -4.40
C PHE A 45 -6.58 9.09 -5.02
N GLU A 46 -5.34 8.77 -4.65
CA GLU A 46 -4.55 7.72 -5.31
C GLU A 46 -5.30 6.40 -5.41
N ILE A 47 -5.69 5.84 -4.27
CA ILE A 47 -6.32 4.50 -4.23
C ILE A 47 -7.64 4.46 -4.99
N PRO A 48 -8.64 5.35 -4.74
CA PRO A 48 -9.91 5.28 -5.44
C PRO A 48 -9.77 5.56 -6.94
N VAL A 49 -8.93 6.50 -7.36
CA VAL A 49 -8.73 6.80 -8.78
C VAL A 49 -8.09 5.61 -9.50
N LEU A 50 -6.99 5.08 -8.99
CA LEU A 50 -6.33 3.92 -9.60
C LEU A 50 -7.22 2.68 -9.61
N ALA A 51 -7.96 2.42 -8.53
CA ALA A 51 -8.88 1.29 -8.46
C ALA A 51 -10.03 1.40 -9.47
N ILE A 52 -10.58 2.62 -9.68
CA ILE A 52 -11.64 2.87 -10.66
C ILE A 52 -11.10 2.71 -12.08
N VAL A 53 -9.96 3.34 -12.40
CA VAL A 53 -9.33 3.24 -13.72
C VAL A 53 -9.03 1.79 -14.07
N SER A 54 -8.41 1.05 -13.16
CA SER A 54 -8.09 -0.37 -13.34
C SER A 54 -9.36 -1.21 -13.59
N GLU A 55 -10.39 -1.03 -12.75
CA GLU A 55 -11.64 -1.79 -12.89
C GLU A 55 -12.39 -1.46 -14.18
N VAL A 56 -12.43 -0.19 -14.59
CA VAL A 56 -13.07 0.23 -15.85
C VAL A 56 -12.29 -0.33 -17.05
N TYR A 57 -10.95 -0.24 -17.01
CA TYR A 57 -10.09 -0.80 -18.06
C TYR A 57 -10.37 -2.30 -18.26
N PHE A 58 -10.29 -3.10 -17.22
CA PHE A 58 -10.49 -4.54 -17.32
C PHE A 58 -11.91 -4.93 -17.68
N ARG A 59 -12.91 -4.18 -17.25
CA ARG A 59 -14.31 -4.42 -17.66
C ARG A 59 -14.51 -4.36 -19.18
N HIS A 60 -13.69 -3.54 -19.87
CA HIS A 60 -13.81 -3.35 -21.32
C HIS A 60 -12.81 -4.18 -22.14
N HIS A 61 -11.71 -4.62 -21.54
CA HIS A 61 -10.60 -5.26 -22.26
C HIS A 61 -10.36 -6.72 -21.89
N ASP A 62 -10.97 -7.20 -20.80
CA ASP A 62 -10.82 -8.60 -20.41
C ASP A 62 -12.17 -9.32 -20.53
N PRO A 63 -12.30 -10.20 -21.53
CA PRO A 63 -13.42 -11.11 -21.59
C PRO A 63 -13.37 -12.10 -20.42
N MET A 64 -14.48 -12.60 -20.00
CA MET A 64 -14.86 -13.40 -18.83
C MET A 64 -13.87 -14.45 -18.27
N ASP A 65 -12.75 -14.74 -18.90
CA ASP A 65 -11.79 -15.78 -18.50
C ASP A 65 -10.78 -15.31 -17.44
N GLY A 66 -10.63 -14.01 -17.21
CA GLY A 66 -9.68 -13.47 -16.23
C GLY A 66 -9.95 -13.94 -14.79
N PHE A 67 -11.21 -14.16 -14.43
CA PHE A 67 -11.55 -14.70 -13.10
C PHE A 67 -11.14 -16.16 -12.92
N ALA A 68 -11.27 -17.00 -13.93
CA ALA A 68 -10.88 -18.41 -13.86
C ALA A 68 -9.36 -18.54 -13.70
N GLU A 69 -8.60 -17.84 -14.54
CA GLU A 69 -7.14 -17.80 -14.45
C GLU A 69 -6.65 -17.17 -13.15
N GLY A 70 -7.29 -16.09 -12.72
CA GLY A 70 -7.00 -15.45 -11.44
C GLY A 70 -7.17 -16.40 -10.26
N ARG A 71 -8.26 -17.19 -10.21
CA ARG A 71 -8.48 -18.22 -9.19
C ARG A 71 -7.39 -19.27 -9.21
N ARG A 72 -7.09 -19.83 -10.37
CA ARG A 72 -6.02 -20.83 -10.52
C ARG A 72 -4.68 -20.33 -9.96
N ARG A 73 -4.29 -19.09 -10.32
CA ARG A 73 -3.07 -18.46 -9.81
C ARG A 73 -3.10 -18.20 -8.30
N LEU A 74 -4.24 -17.80 -7.77
CA LEU A 74 -4.41 -17.56 -6.34
C LEU A 74 -4.30 -18.86 -5.55
N GLU A 75 -4.98 -19.92 -6.01
CA GLU A 75 -4.92 -21.25 -5.43
C GLU A 75 -3.48 -21.80 -5.43
N GLU A 76 -2.77 -21.67 -6.55
CA GLU A 76 -1.37 -22.08 -6.66
C GLU A 76 -0.47 -21.33 -5.68
N LYS A 77 -0.61 -19.98 -5.55
CA LYS A 77 0.17 -19.18 -4.61
C LYS A 77 -0.12 -19.55 -3.16
N CYS A 78 -1.38 -19.73 -2.80
CA CYS A 78 -1.73 -20.16 -1.45
C CYS A 78 -1.17 -21.55 -1.13
N ARG A 79 -1.24 -22.46 -2.09
CA ARG A 79 -0.65 -23.79 -1.95
C ARG A 79 0.87 -23.72 -1.74
N MET A 80 1.60 -22.92 -2.53
CA MET A 80 3.05 -22.73 -2.35
C MET A 80 3.40 -22.26 -0.94
N VAL A 81 2.63 -21.34 -0.39
CA VAL A 81 2.84 -20.84 1.00
C VAL A 81 2.65 -21.95 2.01
N LEU A 82 1.59 -22.76 1.86
CA LEU A 82 1.27 -23.85 2.81
C LEU A 82 2.19 -25.05 2.70
N GLU A 83 2.76 -25.30 1.51
CA GLU A 83 3.68 -26.42 1.24
C GLU A 83 5.15 -26.06 1.55
N GLU A 84 5.47 -24.79 1.84
CA GLU A 84 6.84 -24.38 2.19
C GLU A 84 7.23 -25.02 3.54
N PRO A 85 8.32 -25.80 3.59
CA PRO A 85 8.71 -26.53 4.82
C PRO A 85 9.02 -25.62 6.01
N ASP A 86 9.52 -24.42 5.77
CA ASP A 86 9.92 -23.44 6.79
C ASP A 86 8.96 -22.24 6.85
N ASN A 87 7.65 -22.49 6.78
CA ASN A 87 6.66 -21.42 6.69
C ASN A 87 6.23 -20.79 8.02
N ASP A 88 6.70 -21.26 9.14
CA ASP A 88 6.28 -20.80 10.47
C ASP A 88 6.43 -19.27 10.69
N GLY A 89 7.43 -18.65 10.03
CA GLY A 89 7.67 -17.22 10.06
C GLY A 89 7.12 -16.45 8.85
N LEU A 90 6.42 -17.11 7.92
CA LEU A 90 5.93 -16.50 6.69
C LEU A 90 4.53 -15.94 6.86
N PHE A 91 4.40 -14.63 6.74
CA PHE A 91 3.11 -13.93 6.78
C PHE A 91 2.87 -13.15 5.51
N ILE A 92 1.65 -13.23 4.99
CA ILE A 92 1.24 -12.52 3.78
C ILE A 92 0.19 -11.48 4.13
N SER A 93 0.34 -10.27 3.58
CA SER A 93 -0.63 -9.19 3.66
C SER A 93 -1.09 -8.77 2.27
N ASP A 94 -2.36 -8.44 2.11
CA ASP A 94 -2.90 -7.91 0.87
C ASP A 94 -2.73 -6.40 0.77
N PHE A 95 -2.12 -5.94 -0.32
CA PHE A 95 -1.96 -4.53 -0.69
C PHE A 95 -2.47 -4.25 -2.12
N GLY A 96 -3.41 -5.07 -2.62
CA GLY A 96 -3.88 -5.05 -4.00
C GLY A 96 -4.92 -3.97 -4.35
N ALA A 97 -5.44 -3.21 -3.39
CA ALA A 97 -6.60 -2.33 -3.58
C ALA A 97 -6.50 -1.37 -4.78
N ARG A 98 -5.35 -0.68 -4.97
CA ARG A 98 -5.17 0.32 -6.04
C ARG A 98 -4.98 -0.26 -7.45
N ARG A 99 -4.60 -1.54 -7.55
CA ARG A 99 -4.34 -2.25 -8.82
C ARG A 99 -5.27 -3.45 -9.03
N ARG A 100 -6.38 -3.45 -8.34
CA ARG A 100 -7.33 -4.55 -8.37
C ARG A 100 -7.98 -4.67 -9.76
N PHE A 101 -8.19 -5.89 -10.19
CA PHE A 101 -8.96 -6.20 -11.40
C PHE A 101 -10.39 -5.67 -11.31
N SER A 102 -11.04 -5.89 -10.15
CA SER A 102 -12.34 -5.33 -9.81
C SER A 102 -12.55 -5.38 -8.30
N ARG A 103 -13.54 -4.65 -7.79
CA ARG A 103 -13.93 -4.73 -6.38
C ARG A 103 -14.37 -6.15 -5.99
N ALA A 104 -15.14 -6.81 -6.85
CA ALA A 104 -15.59 -8.19 -6.61
C ALA A 104 -14.42 -9.18 -6.58
N TRP A 105 -13.43 -8.99 -7.46
CA TRP A 105 -12.22 -9.79 -7.45
C TRP A 105 -11.39 -9.58 -6.18
N GLN A 106 -11.20 -8.34 -5.77
CA GLN A 106 -10.48 -8.02 -4.52
C GLN A 106 -11.16 -8.66 -3.30
N GLU A 107 -12.48 -8.57 -3.23
CA GLU A 107 -13.26 -9.24 -2.18
C GLU A 107 -13.04 -10.75 -2.17
N TYR A 108 -13.06 -11.38 -3.34
CA TYR A 108 -12.80 -12.81 -3.48
C TYR A 108 -11.39 -13.18 -3.01
N VAL A 109 -10.36 -12.45 -3.46
CA VAL A 109 -8.96 -12.68 -3.07
C VAL A 109 -8.78 -12.63 -1.57
N ILE A 110 -9.27 -11.58 -0.92
CA ILE A 110 -9.11 -11.38 0.53
C ILE A 110 -9.81 -12.51 1.31
N ARG A 111 -11.02 -12.87 0.93
CA ARG A 111 -11.74 -13.97 1.55
C ARG A 111 -11.02 -15.30 1.38
N TYR A 112 -10.64 -15.62 0.13
CA TYR A 112 -9.96 -16.86 -0.18
C TYR A 112 -8.64 -17.01 0.59
N MET A 113 -7.83 -15.94 0.63
CA MET A 113 -6.58 -15.95 1.40
C MET A 113 -6.83 -16.11 2.89
N SER A 114 -7.81 -15.40 3.45
CA SER A 114 -8.18 -15.52 4.86
C SER A 114 -8.63 -16.94 5.23
N ASP A 115 -9.50 -17.53 4.39
CA ASP A 115 -10.06 -18.86 4.65
C ASP A 115 -9.02 -19.98 4.45
N THR A 116 -8.08 -19.79 3.50
CA THR A 116 -7.11 -20.83 3.09
C THR A 116 -5.82 -20.76 3.88
N LEU A 117 -5.27 -19.56 4.07
CA LEU A 117 -3.95 -19.38 4.71
C LEU A 117 -4.02 -19.31 6.24
N GLY A 118 -5.21 -19.07 6.82
CA GLY A 118 -5.38 -19.00 8.28
C GLY A 118 -4.41 -18.01 8.94
N SER A 119 -3.56 -18.49 9.84
CA SER A 119 -2.58 -17.68 10.58
C SER A 119 -1.50 -17.05 9.70
N HIS A 120 -1.24 -17.57 8.50
CA HIS A 120 -0.28 -16.99 7.56
C HIS A 120 -0.84 -15.76 6.84
N PHE A 121 -2.14 -15.48 6.91
CA PHE A 121 -2.73 -14.26 6.35
C PHE A 121 -2.83 -13.18 7.43
N ALA A 122 -1.91 -12.22 7.40
CA ALA A 122 -1.84 -11.15 8.41
C ALA A 122 -2.94 -10.09 8.28
N GLY A 123 -3.52 -9.91 7.08
CA GLY A 123 -4.60 -8.95 6.86
C GLY A 123 -4.53 -8.22 5.52
N THR A 124 -5.28 -7.13 5.41
CA THR A 124 -5.36 -6.35 4.17
C THR A 124 -5.23 -4.84 4.42
N SER A 125 -4.64 -4.14 3.47
CA SER A 125 -4.61 -2.67 3.46
C SER A 125 -5.96 -2.04 3.06
N ASP A 126 -6.88 -2.82 2.51
CA ASP A 126 -8.25 -2.35 2.24
C ASP A 126 -9.07 -2.32 3.53
N VAL A 127 -9.15 -1.13 4.13
CA VAL A 127 -9.82 -0.92 5.43
C VAL A 127 -11.31 -1.31 5.38
N PHE A 128 -11.96 -1.13 4.22
CA PHE A 128 -13.35 -1.55 4.06
C PHE A 128 -13.50 -3.07 4.19
N PHE A 129 -12.65 -3.83 3.49
CA PHE A 129 -12.70 -5.28 3.59
C PHE A 129 -12.15 -5.81 4.91
N ALA A 130 -11.14 -5.16 5.49
CA ALA A 130 -10.68 -5.49 6.85
C ALA A 130 -11.85 -5.42 7.84
N LYS A 131 -12.62 -4.31 7.83
CA LYS A 131 -13.80 -4.15 8.66
C LYS A 131 -14.90 -5.18 8.34
N LYS A 132 -15.16 -5.41 7.04
CA LYS A 132 -16.23 -6.32 6.58
C LYS A 132 -15.99 -7.76 7.03
N PHE A 133 -14.73 -8.21 7.04
CA PHE A 133 -14.36 -9.61 7.33
C PHE A 133 -13.74 -9.80 8.72
N GLY A 134 -13.67 -8.75 9.54
CA GLY A 134 -13.06 -8.83 10.87
C GLY A 134 -11.55 -9.07 10.85
N LEU A 135 -10.87 -8.63 9.79
CA LEU A 135 -9.43 -8.80 9.60
C LEU A 135 -8.64 -7.61 10.15
N THR A 136 -7.35 -7.82 10.36
CA THR A 136 -6.43 -6.74 10.73
C THR A 136 -6.23 -5.77 9.56
N PRO A 137 -6.50 -4.45 9.76
CA PRO A 137 -6.13 -3.46 8.78
C PRO A 137 -4.61 -3.29 8.76
N MET A 138 -3.97 -3.63 7.65
CA MET A 138 -2.52 -3.53 7.47
C MET A 138 -2.13 -2.16 6.90
N GLY A 139 -1.01 -1.64 7.38
CA GLY A 139 -0.43 -0.42 6.88
C GLY A 139 1.09 -0.51 6.85
N THR A 140 1.73 0.26 5.98
CA THR A 140 3.19 0.34 5.88
C THR A 140 3.64 1.76 5.62
N MET A 141 4.92 2.05 5.90
CA MET A 141 5.55 3.31 5.55
C MET A 141 5.54 3.51 4.03
N ALA A 142 5.05 4.64 3.55
CA ALA A 142 4.99 4.95 2.13
C ALA A 142 6.25 5.67 1.64
N HIS A 143 6.65 5.44 0.37
CA HIS A 143 7.72 6.21 -0.29
C HIS A 143 7.44 7.71 -0.25
N GLU A 144 6.22 8.09 -0.59
CA GLU A 144 5.77 9.49 -0.57
C GLU A 144 5.96 10.17 0.79
N TYR A 145 5.78 9.44 1.90
CA TYR A 145 6.01 9.98 3.23
C TYR A 145 7.47 10.41 3.42
N LEU A 146 8.44 9.52 3.13
CA LEU A 146 9.86 9.84 3.25
C LEU A 146 10.31 10.91 2.24
N GLN A 147 9.73 10.90 1.02
CA GLN A 147 9.96 11.95 0.03
C GLN A 147 9.45 13.32 0.52
N ALA A 148 8.25 13.36 1.12
CA ALA A 148 7.72 14.59 1.70
C ALA A 148 8.55 15.11 2.87
N CYS A 149 9.22 14.23 3.64
CA CYS A 149 10.14 14.63 4.70
C CYS A 149 11.33 15.47 4.19
N GLN A 150 11.64 15.42 2.89
CA GLN A 150 12.64 16.32 2.29
C GLN A 150 12.23 17.80 2.36
N ALA A 151 10.94 18.06 2.24
CA ALA A 151 10.39 19.41 2.34
C ALA A 151 9.98 19.79 3.77
N LEU A 152 9.63 18.82 4.60
CA LEU A 152 9.14 19.02 5.97
C LEU A 152 10.25 19.00 7.02
N GLY A 153 11.36 18.31 6.75
CA GLY A 153 12.47 18.18 7.66
C GLY A 153 13.35 19.44 7.72
N PRO A 154 14.19 19.55 8.76
CA PRO A 154 15.04 20.72 8.97
C PRO A 154 16.16 20.87 7.93
N ARG A 155 16.64 19.76 7.36
CA ARG A 155 17.68 19.72 6.31
C ARG A 155 17.45 18.53 5.39
N LEU A 156 17.67 18.75 4.11
CA LEU A 156 17.49 17.71 3.07
C LEU A 156 18.30 16.43 3.36
N ARG A 157 19.57 16.59 3.76
CA ARG A 157 20.47 15.46 4.07
C ARG A 157 19.98 14.58 5.22
N ASP A 158 19.20 15.14 6.15
CA ASP A 158 18.73 14.46 7.35
C ASP A 158 17.25 14.03 7.21
N SER A 159 16.68 14.16 6.02
CA SER A 159 15.24 13.91 5.78
C SER A 159 14.81 12.48 6.10
N GLN A 160 15.65 11.49 5.84
CA GLN A 160 15.36 10.10 6.13
C GLN A 160 15.33 9.82 7.64
N THR A 161 16.34 10.27 8.37
CA THR A 161 16.39 10.14 9.84
C THR A 161 15.27 10.93 10.50
N PHE A 162 14.95 12.12 9.99
CA PHE A 162 13.78 12.89 10.43
C PHE A 162 12.48 12.10 10.21
N GLY A 163 12.30 11.48 9.05
CA GLY A 163 11.14 10.66 8.76
C GLY A 163 10.99 9.47 9.71
N PHE A 164 12.07 8.73 9.95
CA PHE A 164 12.05 7.61 10.88
C PHE A 164 11.74 8.04 12.32
N ASP A 165 12.33 9.14 12.79
CA ASP A 165 12.07 9.67 14.12
C ASP A 165 10.61 10.13 14.29
N MET A 166 10.04 10.82 13.29
CA MET A 166 8.63 11.21 13.31
C MET A 166 7.69 10.02 13.28
N TRP A 167 8.01 8.99 12.49
CA TRP A 167 7.25 7.75 12.44
C TRP A 167 7.26 7.03 13.78
N ALA A 168 8.42 6.86 14.39
CA ALA A 168 8.55 6.22 15.70
C ALA A 168 7.79 6.99 16.80
N LYS A 169 7.82 8.33 16.78
CA LYS A 169 7.06 9.17 17.71
C LYS A 169 5.54 9.06 17.51
N GLU A 170 5.10 8.97 16.26
CA GLU A 170 3.68 8.88 15.92
C GLU A 170 3.10 7.53 16.31
N TYR A 171 3.75 6.45 15.91
CA TYR A 171 3.21 5.09 16.05
C TYR A 171 3.66 4.37 17.31
N ARG A 172 4.70 4.84 18.01
CA ARG A 172 5.15 4.34 19.33
C ARG A 172 5.38 2.84 19.37
N GLY A 173 5.96 2.28 18.31
CA GLY A 173 6.24 0.86 18.15
C GLY A 173 5.25 0.11 17.26
N ASP A 174 4.05 0.65 17.00
CA ASP A 174 3.17 0.11 15.97
C ASP A 174 3.73 0.40 14.57
N LEU A 175 3.44 -0.46 13.59
CA LEU A 175 3.90 -0.32 12.20
C LEU A 175 5.41 -0.17 12.09
N GLY A 176 6.16 -0.93 12.87
CA GLY A 176 7.60 -0.84 13.09
C GLY A 176 8.46 -1.36 11.93
N ILE A 177 8.01 -1.30 10.68
CA ILE A 177 8.77 -1.73 9.51
C ILE A 177 9.25 -0.51 8.70
N ALA A 178 10.56 -0.26 8.74
CA ALA A 178 11.19 0.85 8.03
C ALA A 178 11.33 0.56 6.53
N LEU A 179 11.01 1.53 5.68
CA LEU A 179 11.20 1.42 4.23
C LEU A 179 12.64 1.72 3.85
N SER A 180 13.31 0.81 3.14
CA SER A 180 14.77 0.85 2.94
C SER A 180 15.24 1.38 1.58
N ASP A 181 14.35 1.54 0.60
CA ASP A 181 14.72 1.73 -0.79
C ASP A 181 14.42 3.13 -1.37
N VAL A 182 13.87 4.07 -0.59
CA VAL A 182 13.53 5.43 -1.06
C VAL A 182 14.76 6.18 -1.58
N TYR A 183 15.89 6.07 -0.87
CA TYR A 183 17.18 6.68 -1.23
C TYR A 183 18.23 5.63 -1.61
N GLY A 184 17.82 4.37 -1.65
CA GLY A 184 18.67 3.20 -1.86
C GLY A 184 19.25 2.63 -0.56
N LEU A 185 19.66 1.36 -0.62
CA LEU A 185 20.08 0.60 0.55
C LEU A 185 21.30 1.19 1.28
N LYS A 186 22.29 1.71 0.54
CA LYS A 186 23.50 2.28 1.18
C LYS A 186 23.22 3.50 2.05
N PRO A 187 22.45 4.53 1.59
CA PRO A 187 22.00 5.62 2.46
C PRO A 187 21.16 5.11 3.64
N PHE A 188 20.24 4.17 3.38
CA PHE A 188 19.43 3.58 4.44
C PHE A 188 20.29 2.98 5.56
N LEU A 189 21.23 2.09 5.23
CA LEU A 189 22.11 1.45 6.22
C LEU A 189 23.01 2.43 6.99
N LYS A 190 23.31 3.59 6.39
CA LYS A 190 24.06 4.63 7.06
C LYS A 190 23.22 5.40 8.08
N ASP A 191 21.95 5.64 7.75
CA ASP A 191 21.05 6.44 8.55
C ASP A 191 20.27 5.61 9.58
N PHE A 192 20.06 4.32 9.31
CA PHE A 192 19.37 3.37 10.18
C PHE A 192 20.37 2.76 11.19
N ASP A 193 20.73 3.57 12.16
CA ASP A 193 21.71 3.23 13.19
C ASP A 193 21.12 2.35 14.31
N MET A 194 21.93 2.11 15.35
CA MET A 194 21.50 1.31 16.52
C MET A 194 20.28 1.89 17.24
N TYR A 195 20.06 3.20 17.18
CA TYR A 195 18.89 3.82 17.78
C TYR A 195 17.62 3.37 17.06
N PHE A 196 17.61 3.44 15.74
CA PHE A 196 16.46 2.98 14.94
C PHE A 196 16.31 1.46 14.96
N CYS A 197 17.40 0.70 14.97
CA CYS A 197 17.35 -0.76 15.12
C CYS A 197 16.66 -1.22 16.42
N LYS A 198 16.64 -0.39 17.45
CA LYS A 198 15.91 -0.69 18.69
C LYS A 198 14.46 -0.22 18.70
N LEU A 199 14.08 0.68 17.79
CA LEU A 199 12.75 1.25 17.72
C LEU A 199 11.86 0.57 16.68
N PHE A 200 12.46 -0.03 15.65
CA PHE A 200 11.76 -0.68 14.56
C PHE A 200 11.90 -2.20 14.66
N ASP A 201 10.87 -2.91 14.21
CA ASP A 201 10.83 -4.37 14.21
C ASP A 201 11.58 -4.97 13.01
N GLY A 202 11.77 -4.18 11.94
CA GLY A 202 12.44 -4.63 10.74
C GLY A 202 12.53 -3.60 9.64
N ALA A 203 13.05 -4.04 8.49
CA ALA A 203 13.15 -3.24 7.28
C ALA A 203 12.40 -3.91 6.13
N ARG A 204 11.79 -3.09 5.25
CA ARG A 204 11.12 -3.55 4.03
C ARG A 204 11.97 -3.21 2.82
N ASN A 205 12.31 -4.24 2.04
CA ASN A 205 12.77 -4.06 0.68
C ASN A 205 11.55 -4.13 -0.26
N ASP A 206 11.22 -3.02 -0.92
CA ASP A 206 10.02 -2.90 -1.76
C ASP A 206 10.36 -2.99 -3.26
N SER A 207 11.55 -2.58 -3.64
CA SER A 207 12.01 -2.58 -5.02
C SER A 207 13.50 -2.93 -5.12
N GLY A 208 13.93 -3.35 -6.32
CA GLY A 208 15.29 -3.79 -6.58
C GLY A 208 15.53 -5.25 -6.19
N ASP A 209 16.79 -5.68 -6.40
CA ASP A 209 17.24 -7.01 -6.02
C ASP A 209 17.55 -7.02 -4.51
N PRO A 210 16.92 -7.88 -3.71
CA PRO A 210 17.18 -7.98 -2.28
C PRO A 210 18.46 -8.73 -1.92
N PHE A 211 19.13 -9.37 -2.89
CA PHE A 211 20.33 -10.22 -2.70
C PHE A 211 21.58 -9.64 -3.33
#